data_8eb28ec88abd0a389ab926a739f1e60c
#
_entry.id   8eb28ec88abd0a389ab926a739f1e60c
#
_cell.length_a   1.000
_cell.length_b   1.000
_cell.length_c   1.000
_cell.angle_alpha   90.00
_cell.angle_beta   90.00
_cell.angle_gamma   90.00
#
_symmetry.space_group_name_H-M   'P 1'
#
loop_
_entity.id
_entity.type
_entity.pdbx_description
1 polymer ?
#
loop_
_entity_poly.entity_id
_entity_poly.type
_entity_poly.pdbx_seq_one_letter_code
_entity_poly.pdbx_strand_id
1 'polypeptide(L)'
;MKKTELGMDGWIQDLSAKSLSWFPDKLPVEISEELIDCLEEKSMESKLNARVCLHKGPDSALQEMIICQRNDQAHPPKRHPLRDKTFLVLRGTLLVSIFNELGEVIKTWCLQPESKNKVFCVRVPAGVFHCDFALTGTAVHLETTLGPFSPKNDREYLWQDSPENLNRWNAIRNNLVLNNVKND
;
A
#
# COMPACT_ATOMS: atom_id res chain seq x y z
N MET A 1 9.09 20.17 10.90
CA MET A 1 8.51 18.84 11.21
C MET A 1 9.46 18.10 12.16
N LYS A 2 8.95 17.53 13.26
CA LYS A 2 9.79 16.68 14.13
C LYS A 2 10.13 15.40 13.35
N LYS A 3 11.41 14.99 13.36
CA LYS A 3 11.82 13.65 12.89
C LYS A 3 11.02 12.63 13.70
N THR A 4 10.28 11.78 13.02
CA THR A 4 9.62 10.62 13.64
C THR A 4 10.58 9.46 13.48
N GLU A 5 11.34 9.15 14.53
CA GLU A 5 12.20 7.97 14.52
C GLU A 5 11.35 6.72 14.44
N LEU A 6 11.79 5.73 13.68
CA LEU A 6 11.10 4.42 13.59
C LEU A 6 11.13 3.69 14.93
N GLY A 7 12.06 4.04 15.80
CA GLY A 7 12.30 3.37 17.09
C GLY A 7 13.31 2.21 17.00
N MET A 8 13.85 1.95 15.81
CA MET A 8 14.88 0.95 15.56
C MET A 8 16.05 1.57 14.81
N ASP A 9 17.26 1.10 15.12
CA ASP A 9 18.48 1.52 14.43
C ASP A 9 18.55 1.00 12.99
N GLY A 10 19.32 1.68 12.15
CA GLY A 10 19.57 1.25 10.76
C GLY A 10 18.56 1.76 9.73
N TRP A 11 17.65 2.67 10.11
CA TRP A 11 16.64 3.25 9.23
C TRP A 11 16.72 4.78 9.16
N ILE A 12 16.74 5.32 7.96
CA ILE A 12 16.81 6.76 7.68
C ILE A 12 15.44 7.24 7.15
N GLN A 13 14.83 8.21 7.82
CA GLN A 13 13.54 8.74 7.42
C GLN A 13 13.65 9.57 6.15
N ASP A 14 12.76 9.29 5.19
CA ASP A 14 12.53 10.13 4.01
C ASP A 14 11.53 11.24 4.35
N LEU A 15 12.05 12.44 4.62
CA LEU A 15 11.23 13.61 4.94
C LEU A 15 10.51 14.21 3.73
N SER A 16 10.81 13.78 2.52
CA SER A 16 10.15 14.22 1.27
C SER A 16 8.88 13.42 0.95
N ALA A 17 8.73 12.25 1.56
CA ALA A 17 7.57 11.37 1.34
C ALA A 17 6.28 11.94 1.96
N LYS A 18 5.14 11.69 1.31
CA LYS A 18 3.80 12.05 1.84
C LYS A 18 3.34 11.13 2.98
N SER A 19 3.75 9.86 2.96
CA SER A 19 3.56 8.88 4.03
C SER A 19 4.81 8.80 4.89
N LEU A 20 4.71 8.20 6.08
CA LEU A 20 5.93 7.86 6.83
C LEU A 20 6.74 6.84 6.03
N SER A 21 8.00 7.14 5.81
CA SER A 21 8.85 6.32 4.94
C SER A 21 10.29 6.30 5.46
N TRP A 22 10.91 5.13 5.45
CA TRP A 22 12.31 4.95 5.84
C TRP A 22 13.04 4.09 4.82
N PHE A 23 14.29 4.46 4.57
CA PHE A 23 15.25 3.68 3.79
C PHE A 23 16.28 3.03 4.72
N PRO A 24 16.87 1.90 4.34
CA PRO A 24 17.91 1.29 5.14
C PRO A 24 19.22 2.10 5.06
N ASP A 25 19.88 2.27 6.19
CA ASP A 25 21.23 2.82 6.24
C ASP A 25 22.24 1.84 5.59
N LYS A 26 22.03 0.54 5.81
CA LYS A 26 22.90 -0.54 5.31
C LYS A 26 22.10 -1.70 4.73
N LEU A 27 22.75 -2.48 3.86
CA LEU A 27 22.24 -3.77 3.37
C LEU A 27 23.22 -4.87 3.82
N PRO A 28 22.76 -6.11 4.08
CA PRO A 28 21.34 -6.55 4.00
C PRO A 28 20.49 -5.99 5.14
N VAL A 29 19.15 -6.04 4.98
CA VAL A 29 18.18 -5.73 6.03
C VAL A 29 17.39 -6.97 6.42
N GLU A 30 16.93 -7.02 7.64
CA GLU A 30 16.06 -8.06 8.18
C GLU A 30 14.70 -7.47 8.50
N ILE A 31 13.64 -8.22 8.22
CA ILE A 31 12.27 -7.87 8.57
C ILE A 31 11.83 -8.82 9.69
N SER A 32 11.66 -8.27 10.87
CA SER A 32 11.21 -8.98 12.07
C SER A 32 9.80 -8.58 12.45
N GLU A 33 9.17 -9.36 13.32
CA GLU A 33 7.87 -9.01 13.94
C GLU A 33 7.97 -7.69 14.70
N GLU A 34 9.10 -7.43 15.40
CA GLU A 34 9.35 -6.19 16.12
C GLU A 34 9.35 -4.97 15.18
N LEU A 35 9.96 -5.09 13.99
CA LEU A 35 9.93 -4.03 12.99
C LEU A 35 8.50 -3.76 12.49
N ILE A 36 7.71 -4.82 12.29
CA ILE A 36 6.31 -4.71 11.89
C ILE A 36 5.49 -4.01 12.98
N ASP A 37 5.69 -4.37 14.24
CA ASP A 37 5.02 -3.76 15.39
C ASP A 37 5.35 -2.25 15.48
N CYS A 38 6.63 -1.88 15.37
CA CYS A 38 7.05 -0.47 15.33
C CYS A 38 6.41 0.28 14.17
N LEU A 39 6.31 -0.33 12.99
CA LEU A 39 5.72 0.28 11.81
C LEU A 39 4.22 0.54 11.99
N GLU A 40 3.49 -0.42 12.58
CA GLU A 40 2.08 -0.26 12.93
C GLU A 40 1.86 0.82 13.99
N GLU A 41 2.68 0.84 15.04
CA GLU A 41 2.62 1.88 16.08
C GLU A 41 2.81 3.28 15.48
N LYS A 42 3.85 3.48 14.65
CA LYS A 42 4.08 4.77 13.97
C LYS A 42 2.95 5.16 13.04
N SER A 43 2.36 4.22 12.33
CA SER A 43 1.20 4.44 11.49
C SER A 43 -0.02 4.88 12.32
N MET A 44 -0.26 4.24 13.46
CA MET A 44 -1.38 4.57 14.35
C MET A 44 -1.21 5.94 15.00
N GLU A 45 -0.03 6.25 15.54
CA GLU A 45 0.29 7.52 16.17
C GLU A 45 0.15 8.72 15.22
N SER A 46 0.66 8.57 14.00
CA SER A 46 0.66 9.65 13.00
C SER A 46 -0.64 9.77 12.22
N LYS A 47 -1.48 8.74 12.20
CA LYS A 47 -2.66 8.58 11.34
C LYS A 47 -2.31 8.61 9.84
N LEU A 48 -1.09 8.20 9.47
CA LEU A 48 -0.60 8.08 8.11
C LEU A 48 -0.26 6.63 7.79
N ASN A 49 -0.26 6.26 6.51
CA ASN A 49 0.39 5.03 6.08
C ASN A 49 1.88 5.13 6.40
N ALA A 50 2.49 3.99 6.77
CA ALA A 50 3.91 3.91 7.11
C ALA A 50 4.57 2.81 6.29
N ARG A 51 5.84 3.00 5.91
CA ARG A 51 6.59 2.00 5.15
C ARG A 51 8.07 2.01 5.46
N VAL A 52 8.68 0.86 5.38
CA VAL A 52 10.13 0.69 5.27
C VAL A 52 10.45 0.15 3.87
N CYS A 53 11.43 0.77 3.21
CA CYS A 53 11.92 0.36 1.89
C CYS A 53 13.06 -0.64 2.07
N LEU A 54 13.07 -1.75 1.33
CA LEU A 54 14.15 -2.74 1.39
C LEU A 54 15.29 -2.40 0.41
N HIS A 55 15.07 -1.39 -0.43
CA HIS A 55 16.00 -0.84 -1.39
C HIS A 55 16.57 0.51 -0.91
N LYS A 56 17.73 0.91 -1.42
CA LYS A 56 18.49 2.08 -0.90
C LYS A 56 17.89 3.44 -1.26
N GLY A 57 17.05 3.51 -2.29
CA GLY A 57 16.52 4.80 -2.73
C GLY A 57 15.61 4.69 -3.94
N PRO A 58 15.02 5.81 -4.38
CA PRO A 58 14.06 5.85 -5.49
C PRO A 58 14.63 5.40 -6.83
N ASP A 59 15.94 5.47 -7.02
CA ASP A 59 16.63 5.07 -8.26
C ASP A 59 16.88 3.56 -8.38
N SER A 60 16.58 2.79 -7.34
CA SER A 60 16.75 1.33 -7.36
C SER A 60 15.88 0.68 -8.43
N ALA A 61 16.46 -0.23 -9.20
CA ALA A 61 15.75 -0.92 -10.29
C ALA A 61 14.61 -1.84 -9.79
N LEU A 62 14.73 -2.38 -8.59
CA LEU A 62 13.69 -3.11 -7.88
C LEU A 62 13.29 -2.30 -6.66
N GLN A 63 11.99 -2.11 -6.49
CA GLN A 63 11.41 -1.40 -5.36
C GLN A 63 10.61 -2.40 -4.52
N GLU A 64 11.05 -2.64 -3.30
CA GLU A 64 10.38 -3.53 -2.35
C GLU A 64 10.16 -2.78 -1.04
N MET A 65 8.97 -2.86 -0.52
CA MET A 65 8.55 -2.10 0.66
C MET A 65 7.67 -2.95 1.56
N ILE A 66 7.92 -2.91 2.87
CA ILE A 66 6.93 -3.34 3.85
C ILE A 66 6.08 -2.12 4.19
N ILE A 67 4.79 -2.21 3.93
CA ILE A 67 3.84 -1.11 4.07
C ILE A 67 2.80 -1.47 5.11
N CYS A 68 2.65 -0.63 6.12
CA CYS A 68 1.48 -0.60 6.99
C CYS A 68 0.44 0.33 6.35
N GLN A 69 -0.55 -0.28 5.73
CA GLN A 69 -1.65 0.39 5.06
C GLN A 69 -2.82 0.56 6.03
N ARG A 70 -3.39 1.77 6.07
CA ARG A 70 -4.56 2.07 6.91
C ARG A 70 -5.85 1.98 6.11
N ASN A 71 -6.93 1.62 6.80
CA ASN A 71 -8.28 1.66 6.23
C ASN A 71 -8.71 3.09 5.83
N ASP A 72 -8.43 4.10 6.66
CA ASP A 72 -8.84 5.49 6.45
C ASP A 72 -7.95 6.28 5.47
N GLN A 73 -6.86 5.68 4.96
CA GLN A 73 -5.91 6.28 4.03
C GLN A 73 -5.96 5.61 2.64
N ALA A 74 -7.14 5.13 2.24
CA ALA A 74 -7.34 4.54 0.92
C ALA A 74 -7.30 5.61 -0.19
N HIS A 75 -6.54 5.33 -1.25
CA HIS A 75 -6.46 6.19 -2.42
C HIS A 75 -7.46 5.77 -3.51
N PRO A 76 -7.95 6.73 -4.34
CA PRO A 76 -8.74 6.41 -5.53
C PRO A 76 -8.02 5.43 -6.46
N PRO A 77 -8.76 4.70 -7.31
CA PRO A 77 -8.17 3.79 -8.27
C PRO A 77 -7.15 4.48 -9.16
N LYS A 78 -5.99 3.86 -9.29
CA LYS A 78 -4.85 4.31 -10.07
C LYS A 78 -4.27 3.15 -10.86
N ARG A 79 -3.55 3.44 -11.96
CA ARG A 79 -2.72 2.47 -12.65
C ARG A 79 -1.28 2.93 -12.74
N HIS A 80 -0.38 1.99 -12.89
CA HIS A 80 1.02 2.23 -13.23
C HIS A 80 1.24 1.74 -14.66
N PRO A 81 1.42 2.65 -15.65
CA PRO A 81 1.41 2.24 -17.06
C PRO A 81 2.49 1.24 -17.45
N LEU A 82 3.65 1.30 -16.81
CA LEU A 82 4.84 0.51 -17.17
C LEU A 82 5.28 -0.48 -16.10
N ARG A 83 4.52 -0.64 -15.01
CA ARG A 83 4.96 -1.43 -13.86
C ARG A 83 3.86 -2.32 -13.32
N ASP A 84 4.21 -3.58 -13.13
CA ASP A 84 3.41 -4.50 -12.34
C ASP A 84 3.60 -4.18 -10.85
N LYS A 85 2.62 -4.58 -10.04
CA LYS A 85 2.71 -4.59 -8.59
C LYS A 85 2.36 -5.96 -8.04
N THR A 86 3.15 -6.43 -7.09
CA THR A 86 2.82 -7.62 -6.31
C THR A 86 2.56 -7.22 -4.88
N PHE A 87 1.46 -7.72 -4.32
CA PHE A 87 1.07 -7.54 -2.92
C PHE A 87 1.09 -8.90 -2.23
N LEU A 88 1.86 -9.03 -1.17
CA LEU A 88 1.91 -10.23 -0.32
C LEU A 88 1.64 -9.81 1.12
N VAL A 89 0.55 -10.31 1.70
CA VAL A 89 0.11 -9.88 3.05
C VAL A 89 0.86 -10.64 4.13
N LEU A 90 1.35 -9.87 5.11
CA LEU A 90 2.06 -10.36 6.29
C LEU A 90 1.17 -10.33 7.54
N ARG A 91 0.29 -9.31 7.65
CA ARG A 91 -0.59 -9.15 8.83
C ARG A 91 -1.88 -8.42 8.45
N GLY A 92 -3.00 -8.76 9.06
CA GLY A 92 -4.31 -8.14 8.79
C GLY A 92 -4.94 -8.59 7.48
N THR A 93 -5.92 -7.83 6.99
CA THR A 93 -6.61 -8.08 5.72
C THR A 93 -6.44 -6.90 4.78
N LEU A 94 -5.77 -7.11 3.63
CA LEU A 94 -5.62 -6.13 2.56
C LEU A 94 -6.67 -6.39 1.48
N LEU A 95 -7.51 -5.40 1.20
CA LEU A 95 -8.42 -5.42 0.07
C LEU A 95 -7.68 -4.87 -1.15
N VAL A 96 -7.70 -5.63 -2.25
CA VAL A 96 -7.18 -5.20 -3.56
C VAL A 96 -8.31 -5.35 -4.57
N SER A 97 -8.66 -4.26 -5.28
CA SER A 97 -9.70 -4.28 -6.33
C SER A 97 -9.15 -3.77 -7.65
N ILE A 98 -9.57 -4.39 -8.76
CA ILE A 98 -9.29 -3.92 -10.11
C ILE A 98 -10.56 -3.37 -10.77
N PHE A 99 -10.35 -2.39 -11.65
CA PHE A 99 -11.41 -1.62 -12.29
C PHE A 99 -11.24 -1.61 -13.80
N ASN A 100 -12.37 -1.45 -14.53
CA ASN A 100 -12.34 -1.12 -15.94
C ASN A 100 -12.21 0.41 -16.15
N GLU A 101 -12.08 0.85 -17.40
CA GLU A 101 -11.97 2.26 -17.78
C GLU A 101 -13.22 3.10 -17.42
N LEU A 102 -14.36 2.48 -17.18
CA LEU A 102 -15.59 3.14 -16.74
C LEU A 102 -15.67 3.33 -15.22
N GLY A 103 -14.72 2.71 -14.48
CA GLY A 103 -14.67 2.73 -13.02
C GLY A 103 -15.57 1.72 -12.35
N GLU A 104 -15.97 0.68 -13.06
CA GLU A 104 -16.68 -0.46 -12.48
C GLU A 104 -15.68 -1.46 -11.90
N VAL A 105 -16.01 -2.01 -10.73
CA VAL A 105 -15.19 -3.04 -10.08
C VAL A 105 -15.31 -4.34 -10.87
N ILE A 106 -14.20 -4.83 -11.39
CA ILE A 106 -14.13 -6.11 -12.11
C ILE A 106 -13.94 -7.27 -11.14
N LYS A 107 -13.03 -7.11 -10.18
CA LYS A 107 -12.70 -8.13 -9.20
C LYS A 107 -12.11 -7.53 -7.94
N THR A 108 -12.41 -8.18 -6.82
CA THR A 108 -11.86 -7.85 -5.50
C THR A 108 -11.28 -9.10 -4.85
N TRP A 109 -10.16 -8.93 -4.19
CA TRP A 109 -9.54 -9.93 -3.31
C TRP A 109 -9.41 -9.35 -1.91
N CYS A 110 -9.74 -10.16 -0.90
CA CYS A 110 -9.38 -9.96 0.49
C CYS A 110 -8.17 -10.82 0.78
N LEU A 111 -6.98 -10.20 0.76
CA LEU A 111 -5.73 -10.89 1.01
C LEU A 111 -5.51 -10.99 2.51
N GLN A 112 -5.19 -12.19 2.98
CA GLN A 112 -4.86 -12.46 4.39
C GLN A 112 -3.54 -13.22 4.47
N PRO A 113 -2.82 -13.18 5.60
CA PRO A 113 -1.64 -14.01 5.78
C PRO A 113 -1.93 -15.46 5.44
N GLU A 114 -0.90 -16.21 5.05
CA GLU A 114 -1.03 -17.59 4.61
C GLU A 114 -1.89 -18.41 5.60
N SER A 115 -3.03 -18.85 5.12
CA SER A 115 -3.95 -19.71 5.84
C SER A 115 -4.71 -20.60 4.85
N LYS A 116 -5.27 -21.70 5.34
CA LYS A 116 -5.98 -22.66 4.49
C LYS A 116 -7.13 -21.97 3.74
N ASN A 117 -7.14 -22.11 2.43
CA ASN A 117 -8.16 -21.57 1.50
C ASN A 117 -8.25 -20.02 1.39
N LYS A 118 -7.24 -19.30 1.84
CA LYS A 118 -7.19 -17.83 1.69
C LYS A 118 -6.18 -17.42 0.62
N VAL A 119 -6.48 -16.34 -0.09
CA VAL A 119 -5.52 -15.69 -1.00
C VAL A 119 -4.64 -14.78 -0.16
N PHE A 120 -3.33 -14.89 -0.27
CA PHE A 120 -2.37 -14.08 0.48
C PHE A 120 -1.45 -13.23 -0.40
N CYS A 121 -1.48 -13.50 -1.71
CA CYS A 121 -0.65 -12.79 -2.68
C CYS A 121 -1.42 -12.56 -3.98
N VAL A 122 -1.28 -11.37 -4.56
CA VAL A 122 -1.80 -11.03 -5.88
C VAL A 122 -0.80 -10.17 -6.65
N ARG A 123 -0.69 -10.40 -7.96
CA ARG A 123 0.05 -9.54 -8.88
C ARG A 123 -0.94 -8.81 -9.79
N VAL A 124 -0.87 -7.48 -9.79
CA VAL A 124 -1.62 -6.60 -10.67
C VAL A 124 -0.71 -6.18 -11.83
N PRO A 125 -1.06 -6.49 -13.08
CA PRO A 125 -0.27 -6.12 -14.25
C PRO A 125 -0.19 -4.60 -14.46
N ALA A 126 0.85 -4.16 -15.17
CA ALA A 126 0.96 -2.80 -15.67
C ALA A 126 -0.29 -2.38 -16.45
N GLY A 127 -0.69 -1.12 -16.34
CA GLY A 127 -1.84 -0.55 -17.04
C GLY A 127 -3.21 -0.88 -16.43
N VAL A 128 -3.30 -1.77 -15.44
CA VAL A 128 -4.57 -2.12 -14.80
C VAL A 128 -4.90 -1.14 -13.68
N PHE A 129 -6.08 -0.50 -13.77
CA PHE A 129 -6.59 0.32 -12.68
C PHE A 129 -6.90 -0.51 -11.45
N HIS A 130 -6.35 -0.11 -10.31
CA HIS A 130 -6.52 -0.80 -9.03
C HIS A 130 -6.51 0.16 -7.85
N CYS A 131 -7.08 -0.29 -6.74
CA CYS A 131 -6.89 0.30 -5.42
C CYS A 131 -6.48 -0.79 -4.42
N ASP A 132 -5.82 -0.36 -3.36
CA ASP A 132 -5.40 -1.19 -2.24
C ASP A 132 -5.61 -0.43 -0.93
N PHE A 133 -6.16 -1.08 0.09
CA PHE A 133 -6.31 -0.53 1.44
C PHE A 133 -6.64 -1.63 2.46
N ALA A 134 -6.35 -1.38 3.74
CA ALA A 134 -6.75 -2.31 4.80
C ALA A 134 -8.27 -2.43 4.90
N LEU A 135 -8.81 -3.64 5.03
CA LEU A 135 -10.25 -3.85 5.16
C LEU A 135 -10.76 -3.28 6.48
N THR A 136 -10.02 -3.50 7.57
CA THR A 136 -10.28 -2.96 8.91
C THR A 136 -8.97 -2.51 9.55
N GLY A 137 -8.97 -1.40 10.29
CA GLY A 137 -7.78 -0.91 11.00
C GLY A 137 -6.55 -0.73 10.11
N THR A 138 -5.60 -1.65 10.22
CA THR A 138 -4.35 -1.71 9.45
C THR A 138 -4.18 -3.07 8.76
N ALA A 139 -3.39 -3.10 7.69
CA ALA A 139 -2.85 -4.32 7.09
C ALA A 139 -1.38 -4.09 6.74
N VAL A 140 -0.53 -5.06 7.03
CA VAL A 140 0.89 -5.02 6.67
C VAL A 140 1.15 -5.98 5.51
N HIS A 141 1.79 -5.46 4.47
CA HIS A 141 2.09 -6.23 3.27
C HIS A 141 3.45 -5.88 2.67
N LEU A 142 4.03 -6.81 1.96
CA LEU A 142 5.13 -6.56 1.03
C LEU A 142 4.54 -6.08 -0.30
N GLU A 143 4.97 -4.91 -0.76
CA GLU A 143 4.75 -4.44 -2.13
C GLU A 143 6.06 -4.54 -2.91
N THR A 144 6.04 -5.23 -4.05
CA THR A 144 7.16 -5.32 -4.99
C THR A 144 6.76 -4.72 -6.33
N THR A 145 7.59 -3.83 -6.88
CA THR A 145 7.39 -3.23 -8.19
C THR A 145 8.73 -2.88 -8.84
N LEU A 146 8.74 -2.69 -10.15
CA LEU A 146 9.92 -2.20 -10.85
C LEU A 146 10.17 -0.72 -10.54
N GLY A 147 11.44 -0.33 -10.45
CA GLY A 147 11.91 1.05 -10.41
C GLY A 147 12.47 1.50 -11.76
N PRO A 148 13.09 2.67 -11.83
CA PRO A 148 13.18 3.68 -10.77
C PRO A 148 11.83 4.37 -10.51
N PHE A 149 11.64 4.91 -9.30
CA PHE A 149 10.45 5.69 -8.99
C PHE A 149 10.53 7.11 -9.57
N SER A 150 9.50 7.53 -10.30
CA SER A 150 9.39 8.90 -10.82
C SER A 150 8.05 9.52 -10.39
N PRO A 151 8.06 10.55 -9.52
CA PRO A 151 6.82 11.16 -9.01
C PRO A 151 5.91 11.73 -10.10
N LYS A 152 6.47 12.15 -11.24
CA LYS A 152 5.72 12.83 -12.30
C LYS A 152 4.96 11.89 -13.22
N ASN A 153 5.50 10.70 -13.51
CA ASN A 153 4.97 9.80 -14.54
C ASN A 153 4.70 8.39 -14.01
N ASP A 154 4.64 8.24 -12.70
CA ASP A 154 4.56 6.94 -12.07
C ASP A 154 3.17 6.33 -12.07
N ARG A 155 2.15 7.19 -12.07
CA ARG A 155 0.76 6.76 -11.92
C ARG A 155 -0.23 7.65 -12.65
N GLU A 156 -1.30 7.06 -13.09
CA GLU A 156 -2.48 7.70 -13.62
C GLU A 156 -3.68 7.35 -12.74
N TYR A 157 -4.42 8.36 -12.29
CA TYR A 157 -5.67 8.14 -11.57
C TYR A 157 -6.82 7.91 -12.55
N LEU A 158 -7.74 7.03 -12.19
CA LEU A 158 -8.92 6.72 -13.01
C LEU A 158 -9.81 7.96 -13.18
N TRP A 159 -9.87 8.83 -12.17
CA TRP A 159 -10.62 10.07 -12.21
C TRP A 159 -9.75 11.26 -11.82
N GLN A 160 -10.03 12.40 -12.43
CA GLN A 160 -9.42 13.66 -12.02
C GLN A 160 -9.85 14.05 -10.60
N ASP A 161 -9.00 14.78 -9.90
CA ASP A 161 -9.29 15.27 -8.56
C ASP A 161 -10.42 16.32 -8.61
N SER A 162 -11.58 15.96 -8.05
CA SER A 162 -12.78 16.81 -7.92
C SER A 162 -13.64 16.33 -6.76
N PRO A 163 -14.48 17.21 -6.16
CA PRO A 163 -15.41 16.81 -5.11
C PRO A 163 -16.36 15.69 -5.55
N GLU A 164 -16.84 15.71 -6.79
CA GLU A 164 -17.71 14.68 -7.34
C GLU A 164 -17.02 13.32 -7.40
N ASN A 165 -15.81 13.26 -7.92
CA ASN A 165 -15.03 12.04 -8.02
C ASN A 165 -14.60 11.51 -6.64
N LEU A 166 -14.34 12.40 -5.69
CA LEU A 166 -14.10 12.01 -4.31
C LEU A 166 -15.35 11.36 -3.68
N ASN A 167 -16.53 11.94 -3.88
CA ASN A 167 -17.79 11.34 -3.41
C ASN A 167 -18.06 9.98 -4.07
N ARG A 168 -17.82 9.88 -5.38
CA ARG A 168 -17.91 8.61 -6.13
C ARG A 168 -16.96 7.57 -5.53
N TRP A 169 -15.70 7.93 -5.30
CA TRP A 169 -14.73 7.04 -4.67
C TRP A 169 -15.16 6.59 -3.28
N ASN A 170 -15.61 7.51 -2.43
CA ASN A 170 -16.07 7.19 -1.08
C ASN A 170 -17.25 6.20 -1.10
N ALA A 171 -18.20 6.37 -2.02
CA ALA A 171 -19.33 5.44 -2.17
C ALA A 171 -18.85 4.04 -2.59
N ILE A 172 -17.95 3.94 -3.58
CA ILE A 172 -17.38 2.66 -4.02
C ILE A 172 -16.61 1.99 -2.90
N ARG A 173 -15.74 2.73 -2.22
CA ARG A 173 -14.94 2.22 -1.09
C ARG A 173 -15.82 1.67 0.03
N ASN A 174 -16.87 2.41 0.41
CA ASN A 174 -17.80 1.95 1.45
C ASN A 174 -18.51 0.66 1.05
N ASN A 175 -18.93 0.53 -0.20
CA ASN A 175 -19.55 -0.69 -0.73
C ASN A 175 -18.54 -1.86 -0.73
N LEU A 176 -17.28 -1.63 -1.11
CA LEU A 176 -16.22 -2.64 -1.04
C LEU A 176 -16.02 -3.14 0.39
N VAL A 177 -15.96 -2.24 1.38
CA VAL A 177 -15.85 -2.60 2.79
C VAL A 177 -17.07 -3.41 3.24
N LEU A 178 -18.29 -2.89 3.03
CA LEU A 178 -19.53 -3.56 3.49
C LEU A 178 -19.73 -4.96 2.92
N ASN A 179 -19.34 -5.16 1.66
CA ASN A 179 -19.50 -6.46 0.98
C ASN A 179 -18.46 -7.49 1.41
N ASN A 180 -17.32 -7.06 1.97
CA ASN A 180 -16.21 -7.96 2.29
C ASN A 180 -16.01 -8.18 3.80
N VAL A 181 -16.44 -7.27 4.68
CA VAL A 181 -16.41 -7.47 6.14
C VAL A 181 -17.35 -8.61 6.58
N LYS A 182 -18.42 -8.89 5.82
CA LYS A 182 -19.36 -9.98 6.16
C LYS A 182 -18.84 -11.40 5.84
N ASN A 183 -17.73 -11.49 5.11
CA ASN A 183 -17.15 -12.75 4.65
C ASN A 183 -15.83 -13.11 5.36
N ASP A 184 -15.40 -12.29 6.31
CA ASP A 184 -14.30 -12.55 7.26
C ASP A 184 -14.85 -13.25 8.53
#